data_77979c790affc8df51f8d95b6b760d5f
#
_entry.id   77979c790affc8df51f8d95b6b760d5f
#
_cell.length_a   1.000
_cell.length_b   1.000
_cell.length_c   1.000
_cell.angle_alpha   90.00
_cell.angle_beta   90.00
_cell.angle_gamma   90.00
#
_symmetry.space_group_name_H-M   'P 1'
#
loop_
_entity.id
_entity.type
_entity.pdbx_description
1 polymer ?
#
loop_
_entity_poly.entity_id
_entity_poly.type
_entity_poly.pdbx_seq_one_letter_code
_entity_poly.pdbx_strand_id
1 'polypeptide(L)'
;MAKTEQDRIKRQLNYYLAKNIDSLKSKFYCEDGIWSKYQKFIDRFKFDKNENKLCIKTNIENDWKELNLDTYCLGLNNTDPSHSDEKNFGAFSWWVEFYLKDLGGVGGTSSAVHGIYYSPKSKCYRNTKNKDIFDEKVAEQSKEDNSHFLAQERFNDKTYICIKRKLVSGENIEDEEFSDFKPNNVVLNKIYYLFNMEKSKTKLIPIFKVQSLDNVVKQLVFEDNTPLDTWVNKSSAIFNCFDEFLDSNNKNNLKLDTIPTVSESNNNKVEYVHIDKELEETAINLFESYCFGCFFWSTFENQGGLSNKIDGLISRGDKNIILTGAPGTGKTFACKNYAREQVGNFISDIPENCFRTA
;
A
#
# COMPACT_ATOMS: atom_id res chain seq x y z
N MET A 1 -22.85 -18.65 -11.99
CA MET A 1 -21.91 -17.61 -12.40
C MET A 1 -20.79 -17.36 -11.38
N ALA A 2 -21.08 -17.03 -10.12
CA ALA A 2 -20.05 -16.73 -9.12
C ALA A 2 -19.04 -17.86 -8.87
N LYS A 3 -19.48 -19.13 -8.80
CA LYS A 3 -18.57 -20.28 -8.59
C LYS A 3 -17.56 -20.46 -9.73
N THR A 4 -17.99 -20.23 -10.97
CA THR A 4 -17.13 -20.31 -12.17
C THR A 4 -16.07 -19.19 -12.17
N GLU A 5 -16.44 -17.99 -11.70
CA GLU A 5 -15.54 -16.86 -11.58
C GLU A 5 -14.51 -17.08 -10.46
N GLN A 6 -14.92 -17.61 -9.33
CA GLN A 6 -14.03 -17.98 -8.24
C GLN A 6 -13.02 -19.04 -8.66
N ASP A 7 -13.44 -20.08 -9.40
CA ASP A 7 -12.55 -21.11 -9.94
C ASP A 7 -11.54 -20.50 -10.95
N ARG A 8 -11.94 -19.48 -11.69
CA ARG A 8 -11.05 -18.72 -12.58
C ARG A 8 -10.00 -17.97 -11.78
N ILE A 9 -10.41 -17.22 -10.76
CA ILE A 9 -9.50 -16.47 -9.88
C ILE A 9 -8.51 -17.41 -9.19
N LYS A 10 -8.98 -18.56 -8.68
CA LYS A 10 -8.14 -19.60 -8.07
C LYS A 10 -7.02 -20.07 -9.03
N ARG A 11 -7.37 -20.41 -10.28
CA ARG A 11 -6.39 -20.82 -11.27
C ARG A 11 -5.40 -19.71 -11.63
N GLN A 12 -5.88 -18.48 -11.77
CA GLN A 12 -5.04 -17.31 -12.06
C GLN A 12 -4.06 -17.01 -10.92
N LEU A 13 -4.47 -17.11 -9.66
CA LEU A 13 -3.60 -16.92 -8.51
C LEU A 13 -2.47 -17.95 -8.48
N ASN A 14 -2.80 -19.23 -8.62
CA ASN A 14 -1.78 -20.29 -8.59
C ASN A 14 -0.80 -20.17 -9.77
N TYR A 15 -1.29 -19.85 -10.96
CA TYR A 15 -0.44 -19.60 -12.12
C TYR A 15 0.46 -18.36 -11.92
N TYR A 16 -0.10 -17.28 -11.39
CA TYR A 16 0.64 -16.05 -11.13
C TYR A 16 1.78 -16.28 -10.15
N LEU A 17 1.51 -16.97 -9.03
CA LEU A 17 2.52 -17.27 -8.03
C LEU A 17 3.58 -18.21 -8.59
N ALA A 18 3.20 -19.31 -9.21
CA ALA A 18 4.16 -20.25 -9.82
C ALA A 18 5.11 -19.56 -10.81
N LYS A 19 4.64 -18.54 -11.52
CA LYS A 19 5.45 -17.80 -12.50
C LYS A 19 6.34 -16.72 -11.87
N ASN A 20 5.92 -16.11 -10.77
CA ASN A 20 6.53 -14.87 -10.25
C ASN A 20 7.21 -15.05 -8.90
N ILE A 21 7.09 -16.21 -8.23
CA ILE A 21 7.49 -16.38 -6.84
C ILE A 21 8.96 -16.01 -6.57
N ASP A 22 9.88 -16.41 -7.44
CA ASP A 22 11.31 -16.11 -7.26
C ASP A 22 11.59 -14.60 -7.36
N SER A 23 10.93 -13.91 -8.30
CA SER A 23 11.02 -12.46 -8.43
C SER A 23 10.40 -11.73 -7.23
N LEU A 24 9.29 -12.25 -6.70
CA LEU A 24 8.64 -11.69 -5.50
C LEU A 24 9.52 -11.88 -4.27
N LYS A 25 10.11 -13.07 -4.08
CA LYS A 25 11.07 -13.36 -3.01
C LYS A 25 12.29 -12.44 -3.09
N SER A 26 12.89 -12.31 -4.26
CA SER A 26 14.04 -11.45 -4.47
C SER A 26 13.76 -10.00 -4.09
N LYS A 27 12.63 -9.43 -4.53
CA LYS A 27 12.22 -8.05 -4.18
C LYS A 27 11.89 -7.88 -2.70
N PHE A 28 11.36 -8.92 -2.08
CA PHE A 28 10.91 -8.83 -0.71
C PHE A 28 12.05 -9.00 0.29
N TYR A 29 12.92 -9.99 0.10
CA TYR A 29 13.95 -10.39 1.07
C TYR A 29 15.37 -9.90 0.75
N CYS A 30 15.63 -9.18 -0.36
CA CYS A 30 16.95 -8.62 -0.59
C CYS A 30 17.30 -7.54 0.45
N GLU A 31 18.57 -7.18 0.57
CA GLU A 31 19.10 -6.26 1.58
C GLU A 31 18.35 -4.92 1.66
N ASP A 32 18.00 -4.33 0.51
CA ASP A 32 17.17 -3.12 0.43
C ASP A 32 15.70 -3.41 0.07
N GLY A 33 15.27 -4.64 0.29
CA GLY A 33 13.95 -5.13 -0.03
C GLY A 33 12.86 -4.65 0.93
N ILE A 34 11.66 -5.15 0.67
CA ILE A 34 10.47 -4.73 1.42
C ILE A 34 10.57 -5.13 2.89
N TRP A 35 11.11 -6.33 3.17
CA TRP A 35 11.30 -6.80 4.54
C TRP A 35 12.27 -5.91 5.32
N SER A 36 13.43 -5.60 4.76
CA SER A 36 14.40 -4.70 5.39
C SER A 36 13.81 -3.31 5.68
N LYS A 37 13.04 -2.77 4.74
CA LYS A 37 12.33 -1.50 4.94
C LYS A 37 11.30 -1.58 6.05
N TYR A 38 10.55 -2.68 6.12
CA TYR A 38 9.55 -2.89 7.16
C TYR A 38 10.20 -3.06 8.55
N GLN A 39 11.31 -3.80 8.66
CA GLN A 39 12.08 -3.90 9.90
C GLN A 39 12.52 -2.52 10.39
N LYS A 40 13.11 -1.70 9.53
CA LYS A 40 13.48 -0.31 9.88
C LYS A 40 12.29 0.51 10.34
N PHE A 41 11.10 0.26 9.81
CA PHE A 41 9.87 0.93 10.24
C PHE A 41 9.46 0.51 11.65
N ILE A 42 9.38 -0.79 11.97
CA ILE A 42 8.99 -1.27 13.30
C ILE A 42 10.05 -0.99 14.38
N ASP A 43 11.32 -0.88 13.99
CA ASP A 43 12.39 -0.44 14.89
C ASP A 43 12.28 1.04 15.27
N ARG A 44 11.62 1.84 14.42
CA ARG A 44 11.49 3.28 14.59
C ARG A 44 10.14 3.72 15.14
N PHE A 45 9.08 3.00 14.84
CA PHE A 45 7.72 3.34 15.23
C PHE A 45 7.04 2.19 15.94
N LYS A 46 6.36 2.48 17.04
CA LYS A 46 5.51 1.50 17.74
C LYS A 46 4.19 2.12 18.17
N PHE A 47 3.16 1.29 18.21
CA PHE A 47 1.89 1.66 18.85
C PHE A 47 1.79 0.96 20.21
N ASP A 48 1.87 1.74 21.30
CA ASP A 48 1.64 1.24 22.65
C ASP A 48 0.13 1.17 22.90
N LYS A 49 -0.39 -0.06 22.91
CA LYS A 49 -1.84 -0.31 23.13
C LYS A 49 -2.29 0.02 24.55
N ASN A 50 -1.38 -0.11 25.54
CA ASN A 50 -1.74 0.14 26.94
C ASN A 50 -1.88 1.63 27.22
N GLU A 51 -0.98 2.43 26.67
CA GLU A 51 -1.02 3.88 26.82
C GLU A 51 -1.83 4.56 25.69
N ASN A 52 -2.26 3.80 24.68
CA ASN A 52 -2.93 4.31 23.49
C ASN A 52 -2.12 5.43 22.81
N LYS A 53 -0.81 5.18 22.62
CA LYS A 53 0.14 6.14 22.05
C LYS A 53 0.88 5.56 20.86
N LEU A 54 1.00 6.35 19.81
CA LEU A 54 1.92 6.08 18.70
C LEU A 54 3.24 6.80 19.01
N CYS A 55 4.31 6.03 19.06
CA CYS A 55 5.62 6.51 19.49
C CYS A 55 6.65 6.39 18.37
N ILE A 56 7.60 7.33 18.36
CA ILE A 56 8.79 7.34 17.54
C ILE A 56 10.04 7.17 18.40
N LYS A 57 11.00 6.36 17.94
CA LYS A 57 12.31 6.20 18.58
C LYS A 57 13.21 7.36 18.16
N THR A 58 13.76 8.07 19.13
CA THR A 58 14.67 9.18 18.86
C THR A 58 16.10 8.70 18.67
N ASN A 59 16.84 9.32 17.75
CA ASN A 59 18.23 8.94 17.46
C ASN A 59 19.22 9.32 18.58
N ILE A 60 18.86 10.28 19.46
CA ILE A 60 19.79 10.89 20.42
C ILE A 60 19.89 10.06 21.69
N GLU A 61 18.78 9.53 22.20
CA GLU A 61 18.71 8.87 23.51
C GLU A 61 18.24 7.41 23.44
N ASN A 62 17.94 6.93 22.24
CA ASN A 62 17.29 5.63 22.02
C ASN A 62 15.95 5.47 22.73
N ASP A 63 15.36 6.60 23.13
CA ASP A 63 14.09 6.68 23.87
C ASP A 63 12.88 6.76 22.94
N TRP A 64 11.74 6.29 23.44
CA TRP A 64 10.48 6.38 22.75
C TRP A 64 9.74 7.65 23.16
N LYS A 65 9.44 8.53 22.19
CA LYS A 65 8.63 9.74 22.39
C LYS A 65 7.31 9.61 21.65
N GLU A 66 6.26 10.16 22.24
CA GLU A 66 4.94 10.21 21.56
C GLU A 66 5.03 11.06 20.29
N LEU A 67 4.36 10.58 19.24
CA LEU A 67 4.30 11.26 17.95
C LEU A 67 3.63 12.63 18.12
N ASN A 68 4.25 13.67 17.59
CA ASN A 68 3.75 15.04 17.55
C ASN A 68 3.72 15.56 16.11
N LEU A 69 3.29 16.80 15.92
CA LEU A 69 3.19 17.42 14.59
C LEU A 69 4.53 17.40 13.84
N ASP A 70 5.65 17.73 14.51
CA ASP A 70 6.98 17.85 13.89
C ASP A 70 7.52 16.49 13.43
N THR A 71 7.19 15.44 14.17
CA THR A 71 7.59 14.08 13.83
C THR A 71 6.60 13.38 12.89
N TYR A 72 5.41 13.94 12.74
CA TYR A 72 4.38 13.42 11.85
C TYR A 72 4.46 13.99 10.44
N CYS A 73 4.63 15.31 10.31
CA CYS A 73 4.45 16.02 9.05
C CYS A 73 5.62 15.89 8.07
N LEU A 74 5.26 15.70 6.81
CA LEU A 74 6.12 15.96 5.66
C LEU A 74 6.32 17.46 5.48
N GLY A 75 7.56 17.89 5.22
CA GLY A 75 7.77 19.16 4.56
C GLY A 75 8.45 20.26 5.33
N LEU A 76 8.87 20.03 6.59
CA LEU A 76 9.61 21.06 7.32
C LEU A 76 10.96 21.44 6.72
N ASN A 77 11.56 20.62 5.84
CA ASN A 77 12.89 20.92 5.29
C ASN A 77 13.22 20.35 3.90
N ASN A 78 12.31 19.76 3.11
CA ASN A 78 12.55 19.56 1.68
C ASN A 78 11.38 18.94 0.92
N THR A 79 11.19 19.45 -0.28
CA THR A 79 10.10 19.09 -1.20
C THR A 79 10.51 18.01 -2.22
N ASP A 80 11.73 17.52 -2.17
CA ASP A 80 12.22 16.53 -3.15
C ASP A 80 12.40 15.16 -2.49
N PRO A 81 11.52 14.19 -2.80
CA PRO A 81 11.65 12.82 -2.29
C PRO A 81 12.87 12.07 -2.87
N SER A 82 13.54 12.62 -3.89
CA SER A 82 14.75 12.03 -4.47
C SER A 82 16.02 12.33 -3.66
N HIS A 83 15.97 13.27 -2.71
CA HIS A 83 17.08 13.59 -1.85
C HIS A 83 16.93 12.82 -0.53
N SER A 84 17.84 11.88 -0.32
CA SER A 84 18.01 11.03 0.86
C SER A 84 18.52 11.78 2.10
N ASP A 85 18.07 13.02 2.31
CA ASP A 85 18.51 13.81 3.45
C ASP A 85 17.92 13.24 4.75
N GLU A 86 18.79 12.97 5.70
CA GLU A 86 18.49 12.47 7.05
C GLU A 86 17.33 13.21 7.76
N LYS A 87 17.04 14.43 7.34
CA LYS A 87 15.98 15.28 7.89
C LYS A 87 14.55 14.85 7.49
N ASN A 88 14.37 14.36 6.25
CA ASN A 88 13.07 13.80 5.81
C ASN A 88 12.83 12.39 6.35
N PHE A 89 13.89 11.69 6.68
CA PHE A 89 13.84 10.35 7.26
C PHE A 89 13.15 10.32 8.65
N GLY A 90 12.85 11.50 9.22
CA GLY A 90 12.16 11.63 10.49
C GLY A 90 10.64 11.55 10.43
N ALA A 91 10.02 12.04 9.36
CA ALA A 91 8.57 12.21 9.34
C ALA A 91 7.81 10.90 9.15
N PHE A 92 6.90 10.60 10.06
CA PHE A 92 6.06 9.40 10.01
C PHE A 92 5.26 9.30 8.70
N SER A 93 4.67 10.40 8.24
CA SER A 93 3.91 10.44 6.99
C SER A 93 4.77 10.09 5.77
N TRP A 94 6.05 10.46 5.76
CA TRP A 94 6.99 10.08 4.71
C TRP A 94 7.25 8.57 4.68
N TRP A 95 7.41 7.94 5.86
CA TRP A 95 7.59 6.49 5.97
C TRP A 95 6.37 5.74 5.43
N VAL A 96 5.19 6.21 5.78
CA VAL A 96 3.94 5.59 5.32
C VAL A 96 3.74 5.75 3.82
N GLU A 97 4.02 6.92 3.25
CA GLU A 97 3.73 7.21 1.84
C GLU A 97 4.82 6.72 0.89
N PHE A 98 6.08 7.08 1.16
CA PHE A 98 7.18 6.90 0.21
C PHE A 98 8.07 5.71 0.54
N TYR A 99 8.51 5.56 1.78
CA TYR A 99 9.47 4.53 2.14
C TYR A 99 8.89 3.12 2.00
N LEU A 100 7.64 2.93 2.42
CA LEU A 100 6.90 1.67 2.34
C LEU A 100 5.91 1.65 1.15
N LYS A 101 6.17 2.41 0.08
CA LYS A 101 5.31 2.44 -1.11
C LYS A 101 5.12 1.08 -1.77
N ASP A 102 6.13 0.20 -1.66
CA ASP A 102 6.11 -1.13 -2.25
C ASP A 102 5.12 -2.08 -1.56
N LEU A 103 4.69 -1.75 -0.32
CA LEU A 103 3.57 -2.40 0.38
C LEU A 103 2.21 -1.75 0.04
N GLY A 104 2.07 -1.21 -1.14
CA GLY A 104 0.87 -0.53 -1.61
C GLY A 104 0.93 0.99 -1.42
N GLY A 105 0.61 1.71 -2.50
CA GLY A 105 0.55 3.17 -2.51
C GLY A 105 -0.70 3.71 -1.82
N VAL A 106 -0.59 4.89 -1.21
CA VAL A 106 -1.76 5.61 -0.66
C VAL A 106 -2.51 6.41 -1.73
N GLY A 107 -1.96 6.48 -2.93
CA GLY A 107 -2.57 7.12 -4.10
C GLY A 107 -2.85 8.61 -3.89
N GLY A 108 -2.16 9.44 -4.62
CA GLY A 108 -2.31 10.89 -4.59
C GLY A 108 -0.95 11.59 -4.53
N THR A 109 -0.84 12.71 -5.22
CA THR A 109 0.36 13.55 -5.23
C THR A 109 0.29 14.68 -4.19
N SER A 110 -0.76 14.71 -3.38
CA SER A 110 -1.02 15.81 -2.45
C SER A 110 -0.76 15.41 -1.00
N SER A 111 0.13 16.12 -0.33
CA SER A 111 0.37 15.98 1.11
C SER A 111 -0.90 16.17 1.97
N ALA A 112 -1.95 16.76 1.40
CA ALA A 112 -3.26 16.95 2.05
C ALA A 112 -3.94 15.63 2.48
N VAL A 113 -3.58 14.49 1.88
CA VAL A 113 -4.11 13.17 2.25
C VAL A 113 -3.75 12.77 3.69
N HIS A 114 -2.76 13.40 4.30
CA HIS A 114 -2.29 13.13 5.66
C HIS A 114 -3.02 13.92 6.77
N GLY A 115 -4.00 14.74 6.43
CA GLY A 115 -4.77 15.55 7.41
C GLY A 115 -4.16 16.94 7.63
N ILE A 116 -2.92 17.00 8.10
CA ILE A 116 -2.14 18.24 8.27
C ILE A 116 -0.80 18.06 7.56
N TYR A 117 -0.32 19.12 6.89
CA TYR A 117 0.99 19.15 6.26
C TYR A 117 1.56 20.57 6.21
N TYR A 118 2.88 20.70 6.17
CA TYR A 118 3.56 21.98 6.01
C TYR A 118 3.67 22.36 4.53
N SER A 119 3.41 23.63 4.21
CA SER A 119 3.57 24.21 2.88
C SER A 119 4.75 25.19 2.85
N PRO A 120 5.90 24.82 2.25
CA PRO A 120 7.05 25.72 2.15
C PRO A 120 6.74 27.03 1.38
N LYS A 121 5.79 26.96 0.45
CA LYS A 121 5.40 28.13 -0.37
C LYS A 121 4.68 29.20 0.46
N SER A 122 3.79 28.83 1.34
CA SER A 122 3.05 29.76 2.22
C SER A 122 3.68 29.92 3.58
N LYS A 123 4.74 29.14 3.89
CA LYS A 123 5.38 29.08 5.22
C LYS A 123 4.37 28.83 6.35
N CYS A 124 3.36 28.00 6.06
CA CYS A 124 2.29 27.67 6.98
C CYS A 124 1.94 26.19 6.92
N TYR A 125 1.40 25.67 8.00
CA TYR A 125 0.69 24.40 7.98
C TYR A 125 -0.67 24.55 7.29
N ARG A 126 -1.10 23.48 6.65
CA ARG A 126 -2.36 23.40 5.90
C ARG A 126 -3.15 22.17 6.30
N ASN A 127 -4.46 22.28 6.14
CA ASN A 127 -5.39 21.17 6.33
C ASN A 127 -5.69 20.40 5.01
N THR A 128 -6.56 19.41 5.07
CA THR A 128 -6.95 18.57 3.90
C THR A 128 -7.58 19.38 2.76
N LYS A 129 -8.17 20.53 3.05
CA LYS A 129 -8.77 21.46 2.07
C LYS A 129 -7.77 22.47 1.51
N ASN A 130 -6.48 22.29 1.77
CA ASN A 130 -5.39 23.20 1.37
C ASN A 130 -5.54 24.63 1.94
N LYS A 131 -6.23 24.78 3.08
CA LYS A 131 -6.34 26.06 3.77
C LYS A 131 -5.22 26.21 4.77
N ASP A 132 -4.59 27.40 4.78
CA ASP A 132 -3.56 27.76 5.74
C ASP A 132 -4.16 27.80 7.16
N ILE A 133 -3.41 27.26 8.13
CA ILE A 133 -3.81 27.21 9.54
C ILE A 133 -3.05 28.31 10.27
N PHE A 134 -3.65 29.47 10.45
CA PHE A 134 -3.12 30.61 11.22
C PHE A 134 -4.24 31.55 11.64
N ASP A 135 -3.96 32.42 12.63
CA ASP A 135 -4.87 33.52 13.01
C ASP A 135 -4.58 34.73 12.13
N GLU A 136 -5.56 35.17 11.35
CA GLU A 136 -5.45 36.33 10.44
C GLU A 136 -5.10 37.67 11.16
N LYS A 137 -5.25 37.72 12.47
CA LYS A 137 -4.91 38.89 13.28
C LYS A 137 -3.44 38.97 13.67
N VAL A 138 -2.68 37.89 13.43
CA VAL A 138 -1.27 37.82 13.77
C VAL A 138 -0.44 38.52 12.72
N ALA A 139 0.56 39.30 13.17
CA ALA A 139 1.48 39.98 12.28
C ALA A 139 2.26 38.96 11.40
N GLU A 140 2.56 39.34 10.15
CA GLU A 140 3.24 38.45 9.16
C GLU A 140 4.56 37.87 9.70
N GLN A 141 5.27 38.62 10.55
CA GLN A 141 6.55 38.19 11.16
C GLN A 141 6.40 36.98 12.10
N SER A 142 5.21 36.78 12.70
CA SER A 142 4.89 35.72 13.65
C SER A 142 3.98 34.65 13.03
N LYS A 143 3.74 34.71 11.73
CA LYS A 143 2.77 33.85 11.04
C LYS A 143 3.15 32.39 11.10
N GLU A 144 4.43 32.09 10.90
CA GLU A 144 4.94 30.71 10.89
C GLU A 144 4.82 30.05 12.27
N ASP A 145 5.23 30.77 13.34
CA ASP A 145 5.13 30.30 14.72
C ASP A 145 3.67 30.11 15.14
N ASN A 146 2.80 31.05 14.79
CA ASN A 146 1.38 30.95 15.07
C ASN A 146 0.74 29.79 14.33
N SER A 147 1.11 29.59 13.06
CA SER A 147 0.65 28.46 12.25
C SER A 147 1.10 27.13 12.85
N HIS A 148 2.34 27.03 13.33
CA HIS A 148 2.84 25.83 14.01
C HIS A 148 2.04 25.54 15.29
N PHE A 149 1.85 26.54 16.12
CA PHE A 149 1.10 26.39 17.39
C PHE A 149 -0.33 25.89 17.15
N LEU A 150 -1.08 26.55 16.27
CA LEU A 150 -2.45 26.15 15.94
C LEU A 150 -2.52 24.79 15.26
N ALA A 151 -1.55 24.46 14.40
CA ALA A 151 -1.48 23.16 13.76
C ALA A 151 -1.18 22.03 14.76
N GLN A 152 -0.34 22.29 15.78
CA GLN A 152 -0.07 21.31 16.85
C GLN A 152 -1.34 21.01 17.66
N GLU A 153 -2.14 22.03 17.99
CA GLU A 153 -3.43 21.84 18.66
C GLU A 153 -4.37 20.98 17.78
N ARG A 154 -4.52 21.34 16.48
CA ARG A 154 -5.38 20.60 15.55
C ARG A 154 -4.88 19.19 15.28
N PHE A 155 -3.56 18.98 15.26
CA PHE A 155 -2.99 17.65 15.18
C PHE A 155 -3.42 16.79 16.36
N ASN A 156 -3.23 17.28 17.58
CA ASN A 156 -3.57 16.55 18.79
C ASN A 156 -5.08 16.24 18.88
N ASP A 157 -5.91 17.25 18.61
CA ASP A 157 -7.36 17.18 18.81
C ASP A 157 -8.11 16.45 17.67
N LYS A 158 -7.53 16.39 16.48
CA LYS A 158 -8.21 15.88 15.28
C LYS A 158 -7.42 14.77 14.58
N THR A 159 -6.29 15.09 13.97
CA THR A 159 -5.52 14.13 13.13
C THR A 159 -5.05 12.93 13.93
N TYR A 160 -4.45 13.18 15.08
CA TYR A 160 -3.89 12.13 15.93
C TYR A 160 -4.97 11.24 16.56
N ILE A 161 -6.12 11.82 16.92
CA ILE A 161 -7.28 11.06 17.40
C ILE A 161 -7.77 10.09 16.32
N CYS A 162 -7.86 10.53 15.05
CA CYS A 162 -8.25 9.66 13.95
C CYS A 162 -7.29 8.46 13.79
N ILE A 163 -5.98 8.72 13.89
CA ILE A 163 -4.96 7.67 13.79
C ILE A 163 -5.07 6.68 14.95
N LYS A 164 -5.15 7.18 16.21
CA LYS A 164 -5.28 6.33 17.39
C LYS A 164 -6.53 5.48 17.35
N ARG A 165 -7.69 6.06 17.01
CA ARG A 165 -8.93 5.30 16.89
C ARG A 165 -8.82 4.20 15.83
N LYS A 166 -8.23 4.52 14.67
CA LYS A 166 -7.99 3.52 13.63
C LYS A 166 -7.13 2.37 14.14
N LEU A 167 -6.05 2.65 14.86
CA LEU A 167 -5.13 1.64 15.39
C LEU A 167 -5.77 0.75 16.47
N VAL A 168 -6.72 1.28 17.26
CA VAL A 168 -7.40 0.55 18.32
C VAL A 168 -8.53 -0.32 17.78
N SER A 169 -9.45 0.26 17.01
CA SER A 169 -10.70 -0.40 16.59
C SER A 169 -10.71 -0.90 15.14
N GLY A 170 -9.76 -0.46 14.31
CA GLY A 170 -9.81 -0.70 12.86
C GLY A 170 -10.83 0.18 12.12
N GLU A 171 -11.58 1.03 12.83
CA GLU A 171 -12.61 1.88 12.26
C GLU A 171 -12.09 3.27 11.92
N ASN A 172 -12.76 3.94 11.00
CA ASN A 172 -12.53 5.33 10.69
C ASN A 172 -13.53 6.22 11.44
N ILE A 173 -13.11 7.43 11.84
CA ILE A 173 -14.03 8.46 12.30
C ILE A 173 -14.72 9.08 11.09
N GLU A 174 -16.04 9.05 11.04
CA GLU A 174 -16.84 9.63 9.94
C GLU A 174 -17.54 10.95 10.39
N ASP A 175 -17.14 11.50 11.52
CA ASP A 175 -17.68 12.75 12.06
C ASP A 175 -17.18 13.96 11.25
N GLU A 176 -18.11 14.86 10.86
CA GLU A 176 -17.82 16.09 10.11
C GLU A 176 -16.84 17.01 10.83
N GLU A 177 -16.84 16.99 12.16
CA GLU A 177 -15.94 17.78 12.99
C GLU A 177 -14.45 17.49 12.69
N PHE A 178 -14.12 16.29 12.24
CA PHE A 178 -12.76 15.87 11.89
C PHE A 178 -12.43 16.08 10.41
N SER A 179 -13.42 16.36 9.55
CA SER A 179 -13.30 16.31 8.08
C SER A 179 -12.12 17.11 7.52
N ASP A 180 -11.81 18.27 8.10
CA ASP A 180 -10.76 19.18 7.62
C ASP A 180 -9.35 18.77 8.00
N PHE A 181 -9.21 17.87 8.99
CA PHE A 181 -7.95 17.45 9.58
C PHE A 181 -7.78 15.92 9.61
N LYS A 182 -8.77 15.20 9.14
CA LYS A 182 -8.75 13.74 9.09
C LYS A 182 -7.83 13.27 7.97
N PRO A 183 -6.86 12.38 8.24
CA PRO A 183 -6.15 11.68 7.17
C PRO A 183 -7.14 10.92 6.30
N ASN A 184 -6.84 10.82 5.00
CA ASN A 184 -7.65 10.03 4.08
C ASN A 184 -7.75 8.57 4.58
N ASN A 185 -8.90 7.95 4.39
CA ASN A 185 -9.13 6.56 4.79
C ASN A 185 -8.11 5.58 4.20
N VAL A 186 -7.58 5.86 3.00
CA VAL A 186 -6.50 5.07 2.39
C VAL A 186 -5.22 5.14 3.23
N VAL A 187 -4.85 6.32 3.73
CA VAL A 187 -3.71 6.52 4.63
C VAL A 187 -3.95 5.81 5.97
N LEU A 188 -5.13 5.99 6.56
CA LEU A 188 -5.51 5.34 7.82
C LEU A 188 -5.50 3.82 7.71
N ASN A 189 -6.00 3.25 6.61
CA ASN A 189 -5.97 1.82 6.35
C ASN A 189 -4.53 1.30 6.22
N LYS A 190 -3.64 2.05 5.57
CA LYS A 190 -2.22 1.69 5.48
C LYS A 190 -1.53 1.75 6.83
N ILE A 191 -1.78 2.78 7.64
CA ILE A 191 -1.26 2.88 9.01
C ILE A 191 -1.71 1.66 9.83
N TYR A 192 -3.00 1.35 9.80
CA TYR A 192 -3.54 0.16 10.48
C TYR A 192 -2.86 -1.13 10.03
N TYR A 193 -2.70 -1.33 8.72
CA TYR A 193 -2.03 -2.49 8.15
C TYR A 193 -0.61 -2.64 8.69
N LEU A 194 0.19 -1.56 8.65
CA LEU A 194 1.60 -1.60 9.06
C LEU A 194 1.81 -1.99 10.53
N PHE A 195 0.93 -1.53 11.44
CA PHE A 195 1.03 -1.85 12.87
C PHE A 195 0.35 -3.15 13.29
N ASN A 196 -0.52 -3.71 12.45
CA ASN A 196 -1.19 -4.95 12.79
C ASN A 196 -0.55 -6.20 12.17
N MET A 197 0.39 -6.06 11.24
CA MET A 197 1.10 -7.21 10.69
C MET A 197 2.02 -7.90 11.72
N GLU A 198 2.57 -7.16 12.69
CA GLU A 198 3.49 -7.69 13.71
C GLU A 198 2.80 -8.56 14.77
N LYS A 199 1.56 -8.28 15.13
CA LYS A 199 0.91 -8.85 16.34
C LYS A 199 -0.45 -9.45 16.12
N SER A 200 -0.96 -9.43 14.89
CA SER A 200 -2.37 -9.78 14.65
C SER A 200 -2.54 -11.16 14.08
N LYS A 201 -3.51 -11.91 14.65
CA LYS A 201 -4.06 -13.10 14.01
C LYS A 201 -4.84 -12.76 12.73
N THR A 202 -5.11 -11.48 12.47
CA THR A 202 -5.86 -11.01 11.32
C THR A 202 -4.91 -10.72 10.19
N LYS A 203 -4.88 -11.59 9.21
CA LYS A 203 -4.12 -11.41 7.98
C LYS A 203 -4.86 -10.45 7.04
N LEU A 204 -4.15 -9.51 6.43
CA LEU A 204 -4.71 -8.45 5.59
C LEU A 204 -3.97 -8.39 4.25
N ILE A 205 -4.62 -7.89 3.20
CA ILE A 205 -3.95 -7.57 1.93
C ILE A 205 -3.62 -6.06 1.83
N PRO A 206 -2.51 -5.66 1.19
CA PRO A 206 -2.06 -4.28 1.14
C PRO A 206 -2.79 -3.47 0.04
N ILE A 207 -4.12 -3.52 0.08
CA ILE A 207 -5.02 -2.77 -0.82
C ILE A 207 -5.86 -1.83 0.04
N PHE A 208 -5.50 -0.56 0.05
CA PHE A 208 -6.03 0.40 1.04
C PHE A 208 -7.29 1.15 0.59
N LYS A 209 -7.63 1.08 -0.70
CA LYS A 209 -8.83 1.69 -1.27
C LYS A 209 -10.01 0.74 -1.17
N VAL A 210 -11.07 1.13 -0.46
CA VAL A 210 -12.26 0.28 -0.21
C VAL A 210 -12.94 -0.13 -1.53
N GLN A 211 -13.10 0.81 -2.48
CA GLN A 211 -13.74 0.52 -3.77
C GLN A 211 -13.03 -0.59 -4.56
N SER A 212 -11.69 -0.69 -4.43
CA SER A 212 -10.94 -1.76 -5.08
C SER A 212 -11.27 -3.11 -4.46
N LEU A 213 -11.40 -3.18 -3.12
CA LEU A 213 -11.83 -4.40 -2.43
C LEU A 213 -13.28 -4.77 -2.80
N ASP A 214 -14.19 -3.79 -2.87
CA ASP A 214 -15.59 -4.01 -3.23
C ASP A 214 -15.76 -4.69 -4.60
N ASN A 215 -14.90 -4.33 -5.54
CA ASN A 215 -14.91 -4.94 -6.87
C ASN A 215 -14.53 -6.42 -6.85
N VAL A 216 -13.63 -6.83 -5.96
CA VAL A 216 -13.20 -8.22 -5.80
C VAL A 216 -14.19 -9.01 -4.97
N VAL A 217 -14.71 -8.42 -3.88
CA VAL A 217 -15.73 -9.05 -3.02
C VAL A 217 -16.93 -9.51 -3.86
N LYS A 218 -17.35 -8.75 -4.86
CA LYS A 218 -18.45 -9.13 -5.77
C LYS A 218 -18.16 -10.35 -6.65
N GLN A 219 -16.89 -10.71 -6.83
CA GLN A 219 -16.45 -11.82 -7.68
C GLN A 219 -16.11 -13.08 -6.88
N LEU A 220 -16.03 -12.97 -5.55
CA LEU A 220 -15.76 -14.07 -4.64
C LEU A 220 -17.05 -14.56 -3.97
N VAL A 221 -17.04 -15.81 -3.58
CA VAL A 221 -18.12 -16.42 -2.79
C VAL A 221 -17.64 -16.52 -1.36
N PHE A 222 -18.38 -15.96 -0.44
CA PHE A 222 -18.11 -16.02 1.00
C PHE A 222 -19.23 -16.81 1.69
N GLU A 223 -18.96 -17.29 2.89
CA GLU A 223 -20.00 -17.84 3.75
C GLU A 223 -21.02 -16.75 4.14
N ASP A 224 -22.28 -17.13 4.35
CA ASP A 224 -23.39 -16.19 4.57
C ASP A 224 -23.17 -15.19 5.73
N ASN A 225 -22.36 -15.57 6.71
CA ASN A 225 -22.07 -14.75 7.90
C ASN A 225 -20.70 -14.03 7.82
N THR A 226 -19.99 -14.07 6.69
CA THR A 226 -18.69 -13.39 6.56
C THR A 226 -18.89 -11.87 6.65
N PRO A 227 -18.30 -11.17 7.65
CA PRO A 227 -18.45 -9.73 7.75
C PRO A 227 -17.68 -9.03 6.62
N LEU A 228 -18.35 -8.14 5.91
CA LEU A 228 -17.82 -7.40 4.77
C LEU A 228 -18.15 -5.89 4.83
N ASP A 229 -18.40 -5.37 6.02
CA ASP A 229 -18.83 -3.99 6.27
C ASP A 229 -17.66 -3.00 6.33
N THR A 230 -16.54 -3.41 6.91
CA THR A 230 -15.36 -2.55 7.06
C THR A 230 -14.24 -2.90 6.07
N TRP A 231 -13.26 -1.99 5.92
CA TRP A 231 -12.05 -2.28 5.15
C TRP A 231 -11.27 -3.46 5.74
N VAL A 232 -11.17 -3.57 7.06
CA VAL A 232 -10.48 -4.66 7.76
C VAL A 232 -11.14 -5.99 7.42
N ASN A 233 -12.46 -6.05 7.53
CA ASN A 233 -13.24 -7.27 7.27
C ASN A 233 -13.13 -7.72 5.81
N LYS A 234 -13.25 -6.80 4.85
CA LYS A 234 -13.07 -7.10 3.42
C LYS A 234 -11.66 -7.56 3.10
N SER A 235 -10.64 -6.86 3.62
CA SER A 235 -9.24 -7.18 3.41
C SER A 235 -8.88 -8.57 3.95
N SER A 236 -9.35 -8.89 5.15
CA SER A 236 -9.14 -10.20 5.77
C SER A 236 -9.91 -11.32 5.05
N ALA A 237 -11.16 -11.09 4.67
CA ALA A 237 -11.95 -12.07 3.94
C ALA A 237 -11.32 -12.44 2.60
N ILE A 238 -10.84 -11.44 1.85
CA ILE A 238 -10.14 -11.68 0.57
C ILE A 238 -8.82 -12.42 0.81
N PHE A 239 -8.05 -12.04 1.86
CA PHE A 239 -6.82 -12.76 2.20
C PHE A 239 -7.11 -14.24 2.45
N ASN A 240 -8.08 -14.56 3.29
CA ASN A 240 -8.43 -15.93 3.63
C ASN A 240 -8.87 -16.72 2.38
N CYS A 241 -9.69 -16.11 1.52
CA CYS A 241 -10.07 -16.73 0.24
C CYS A 241 -8.85 -17.06 -0.62
N PHE A 242 -7.89 -16.14 -0.72
CA PHE A 242 -6.70 -16.37 -1.53
C PHE A 242 -5.81 -17.46 -0.93
N ASP A 243 -5.67 -17.50 0.40
CA ASP A 243 -4.94 -18.58 1.09
C ASP A 243 -5.60 -19.96 0.85
N GLU A 244 -6.92 -20.05 0.91
CA GLU A 244 -7.67 -21.28 0.60
C GLU A 244 -7.52 -21.71 -0.88
N PHE A 245 -7.32 -20.77 -1.79
CA PHE A 245 -7.14 -21.07 -3.22
C PHE A 245 -5.78 -21.64 -3.55
N LEU A 246 -4.78 -21.49 -2.69
CA LEU A 246 -3.44 -21.98 -2.93
C LEU A 246 -3.40 -23.51 -3.03
N ASP A 247 -2.72 -24.01 -4.04
CA ASP A 247 -2.32 -25.41 -4.10
C ASP A 247 -1.13 -25.69 -3.15
N SER A 248 -0.84 -26.98 -2.94
CA SER A 248 0.21 -27.41 -2.01
C SER A 248 1.60 -26.88 -2.39
N ASN A 249 1.89 -26.75 -3.70
CA ASN A 249 3.18 -26.26 -4.16
C ASN A 249 3.35 -24.77 -3.85
N ASN A 250 2.33 -23.95 -4.16
CA ASN A 250 2.37 -22.52 -3.86
C ASN A 250 2.37 -22.25 -2.35
N LYS A 251 1.61 -23.03 -1.54
CA LYS A 251 1.69 -22.96 -0.08
C LYS A 251 3.11 -23.23 0.45
N ASN A 252 3.79 -24.25 -0.10
CA ASN A 252 5.17 -24.53 0.29
C ASN A 252 6.14 -23.42 -0.15
N ASN A 253 5.94 -22.85 -1.33
CA ASN A 253 6.78 -21.78 -1.85
C ASN A 253 6.69 -20.47 -1.07
N LEU A 254 5.63 -20.26 -0.30
CA LEU A 254 5.49 -19.09 0.58
C LEU A 254 6.20 -19.23 1.93
N LYS A 255 6.71 -20.44 2.28
CA LYS A 255 7.44 -20.68 3.53
C LYS A 255 8.86 -20.12 3.48
N LEU A 256 9.39 -19.76 4.67
CA LEU A 256 10.75 -19.23 4.84
C LEU A 256 11.86 -20.20 4.41
N ASP A 257 11.67 -21.49 4.67
CA ASP A 257 12.68 -22.55 4.34
C ASP A 257 13.02 -22.58 2.85
N THR A 258 12.20 -21.96 2.01
CA THR A 258 12.40 -21.87 0.56
C THR A 258 13.06 -20.56 0.12
N ILE A 259 13.47 -19.69 1.06
CA ILE A 259 14.20 -18.46 0.73
C ILE A 259 15.66 -18.83 0.50
N PRO A 260 16.21 -18.57 -0.69
CA PRO A 260 17.64 -18.85 -0.94
C PRO A 260 18.49 -17.94 -0.04
N THR A 261 19.49 -18.51 0.61
CA THR A 261 20.46 -17.74 1.39
C THR A 261 21.38 -16.89 0.49
N VAL A 262 21.62 -17.36 -0.73
CA VAL A 262 22.37 -16.63 -1.78
C VAL A 262 21.87 -17.11 -3.13
N SER A 263 21.51 -16.24 -4.07
CA SER A 263 21.29 -16.63 -5.46
C SER A 263 22.37 -16.04 -6.36
N GLU A 264 23.06 -16.92 -7.09
CA GLU A 264 23.92 -16.53 -8.20
C GLU A 264 23.08 -16.56 -9.49
N SER A 265 22.52 -15.43 -9.88
CA SER A 265 21.93 -15.29 -11.20
C SER A 265 22.68 -14.23 -12.00
N ASN A 266 23.33 -14.67 -13.08
CA ASN A 266 23.91 -13.84 -14.13
C ASN A 266 24.72 -12.61 -13.65
N ASN A 267 25.82 -12.87 -12.91
CA ASN A 267 26.79 -11.88 -12.43
C ASN A 267 26.29 -10.87 -11.36
N ASN A 268 25.07 -10.94 -10.86
CA ASN A 268 24.61 -10.16 -9.71
C ASN A 268 24.32 -11.10 -8.54
N LYS A 269 25.19 -11.06 -7.53
CA LYS A 269 24.99 -11.75 -6.26
C LYS A 269 23.87 -11.03 -5.50
N VAL A 270 22.73 -11.68 -5.34
CA VAL A 270 21.64 -11.17 -4.46
C VAL A 270 21.88 -11.72 -3.07
N GLU A 271 22.18 -10.85 -2.12
CA GLU A 271 22.26 -11.19 -0.71
C GLU A 271 20.86 -11.05 -0.10
N TYR A 272 20.44 -12.09 0.65
CA TYR A 272 19.17 -12.10 1.36
C TYR A 272 19.38 -11.74 2.82
N VAL A 273 18.45 -10.97 3.37
CA VAL A 273 18.49 -10.51 4.76
C VAL A 273 18.25 -11.68 5.70
N HIS A 274 19.04 -11.77 6.76
CA HIS A 274 18.77 -12.69 7.87
C HIS A 274 17.48 -12.26 8.59
N ILE A 275 16.62 -13.23 8.89
CA ILE A 275 15.37 -13.00 9.61
C ILE A 275 15.53 -13.56 11.03
N ASP A 276 15.37 -12.72 12.03
CA ASP A 276 15.38 -13.13 13.41
C ASP A 276 14.19 -14.05 13.71
N LYS A 277 14.43 -15.10 14.49
CA LYS A 277 13.42 -16.13 14.80
C LYS A 277 12.13 -15.55 15.40
N GLU A 278 12.23 -14.47 16.16
CA GLU A 278 11.06 -13.79 16.75
C GLU A 278 10.20 -13.06 15.71
N LEU A 279 10.76 -12.76 14.55
CA LEU A 279 10.10 -12.06 13.44
C LEU A 279 9.73 -12.97 12.28
N GLU A 280 10.03 -14.28 12.35
CA GLU A 280 9.75 -15.23 11.26
C GLU A 280 8.28 -15.24 10.86
N GLU A 281 7.38 -15.35 11.83
CA GLU A 281 5.93 -15.36 11.58
C GLU A 281 5.46 -14.05 10.93
N THR A 282 5.97 -12.92 11.40
CA THR A 282 5.68 -11.60 10.82
C THR A 282 6.19 -11.50 9.39
N ALA A 283 7.39 -12.01 9.11
CA ALA A 283 7.97 -12.00 7.77
C ALA A 283 7.15 -12.86 6.79
N ILE A 284 6.72 -14.06 7.22
CA ILE A 284 5.86 -14.95 6.42
C ILE A 284 4.52 -14.25 6.11
N ASN A 285 3.84 -13.76 7.14
CA ASN A 285 2.55 -13.11 6.98
C ASN A 285 2.61 -11.88 6.07
N LEU A 286 3.66 -11.08 6.20
CA LEU A 286 3.88 -9.90 5.36
C LEU A 286 4.21 -10.30 3.91
N PHE A 287 4.98 -11.37 3.70
CA PHE A 287 5.31 -11.88 2.37
C PHE A 287 4.07 -12.46 1.66
N GLU A 288 3.27 -13.29 2.34
CA GLU A 288 2.00 -13.79 1.81
C GLU A 288 1.08 -12.62 1.42
N SER A 289 0.93 -11.66 2.33
CA SER A 289 0.15 -10.46 2.10
C SER A 289 0.65 -9.66 0.88
N TYR A 290 1.96 -9.47 0.76
CA TYR A 290 2.58 -8.82 -0.39
C TYR A 290 2.33 -9.57 -1.70
N CYS A 291 2.48 -10.89 -1.72
CA CYS A 291 2.20 -11.72 -2.89
C CYS A 291 0.75 -11.60 -3.35
N PHE A 292 -0.20 -11.65 -2.41
CA PHE A 292 -1.62 -11.48 -2.71
C PHE A 292 -1.95 -10.05 -3.19
N GLY A 293 -1.30 -9.04 -2.62
CA GLY A 293 -1.39 -7.66 -3.10
C GLY A 293 -0.90 -7.49 -4.52
N CYS A 294 0.26 -8.06 -4.86
CA CYS A 294 0.79 -8.04 -6.22
C CYS A 294 -0.12 -8.77 -7.22
N PHE A 295 -0.66 -9.93 -6.85
CA PHE A 295 -1.67 -10.63 -7.65
C PHE A 295 -2.91 -9.77 -7.85
N PHE A 296 -3.44 -9.17 -6.78
CA PHE A 296 -4.60 -8.29 -6.83
C PHE A 296 -4.40 -7.14 -7.84
N TRP A 297 -3.29 -6.41 -7.71
CA TRP A 297 -2.97 -5.32 -8.62
C TRP A 297 -2.83 -5.77 -10.09
N SER A 298 -2.20 -6.91 -10.31
CA SER A 298 -2.03 -7.44 -11.68
C SER A 298 -3.34 -7.89 -12.31
N THR A 299 -4.28 -8.40 -11.50
CA THR A 299 -5.49 -9.08 -11.99
C THR A 299 -6.71 -8.17 -12.02
N PHE A 300 -6.90 -7.32 -11.00
CA PHE A 300 -8.14 -6.56 -10.83
C PHE A 300 -7.97 -5.06 -11.12
N GLU A 301 -6.87 -4.45 -10.71
CA GLU A 301 -6.67 -3.00 -10.88
C GLU A 301 -6.08 -2.64 -12.25
N ASN A 302 -5.17 -3.46 -12.79
CA ASN A 302 -4.67 -3.23 -14.14
C ASN A 302 -5.72 -3.49 -15.25
N GLN A 303 -6.71 -4.33 -14.97
CA GLN A 303 -7.81 -4.58 -15.92
C GLN A 303 -8.83 -3.43 -15.99
N GLY A 304 -9.03 -2.67 -14.89
CA GLY A 304 -10.03 -1.60 -14.85
C GLY A 304 -9.70 -0.34 -15.66
N GLY A 305 -8.42 -0.09 -15.96
CA GLY A 305 -8.01 1.13 -16.64
C GLY A 305 -8.03 1.06 -18.17
N LEU A 306 -7.33 0.11 -18.74
CA LEU A 306 -7.11 0.05 -20.18
C LEU A 306 -7.96 -1.03 -20.86
N SER A 307 -8.10 -2.22 -20.27
CA SER A 307 -8.92 -3.29 -20.83
C SER A 307 -10.40 -2.86 -20.95
N ASN A 308 -11.00 -2.31 -19.88
CA ASN A 308 -12.38 -1.81 -19.94
C ASN A 308 -12.56 -0.65 -20.91
N LYS A 309 -11.54 0.20 -21.10
CA LYS A 309 -11.58 1.24 -22.14
C LYS A 309 -11.54 0.63 -23.54
N ILE A 310 -10.72 -0.39 -23.74
CA ILE A 310 -10.62 -1.12 -25.01
C ILE A 310 -11.95 -1.85 -25.29
N ASP A 311 -12.52 -2.56 -24.31
CA ASP A 311 -13.81 -3.23 -24.43
C ASP A 311 -14.94 -2.23 -24.74
N GLY A 312 -14.94 -1.07 -24.08
CA GLY A 312 -15.89 -0.01 -24.34
C GLY A 312 -15.76 0.59 -25.77
N LEU A 313 -14.55 0.65 -26.30
CA LEU A 313 -14.31 1.08 -27.69
C LEU A 313 -14.76 0.01 -28.69
N ILE A 314 -14.41 -1.24 -28.46
CA ILE A 314 -14.83 -2.37 -29.30
C ILE A 314 -16.36 -2.52 -29.29
N SER A 315 -17.00 -2.39 -28.13
CA SER A 315 -18.47 -2.47 -28.00
C SER A 315 -19.19 -1.39 -28.77
N ARG A 316 -18.55 -0.24 -29.04
CA ARG A 316 -19.06 0.84 -29.88
C ARG A 316 -18.79 0.63 -31.37
N GLY A 317 -18.10 -0.45 -31.72
CA GLY A 317 -17.78 -0.78 -33.12
C GLY A 317 -16.48 -0.16 -33.65
N ASP A 318 -15.61 0.37 -32.74
CA ASP A 318 -14.31 0.89 -33.14
C ASP A 318 -13.39 -0.26 -33.59
N LYS A 319 -12.97 -0.22 -34.87
CA LYS A 319 -12.15 -1.29 -35.48
C LYS A 319 -10.64 -1.06 -35.29
N ASN A 320 -10.23 0.18 -35.03
CA ASN A 320 -8.85 0.56 -34.87
C ASN A 320 -8.70 1.35 -33.55
N ILE A 321 -7.90 0.83 -32.60
CA ILE A 321 -7.64 1.45 -31.31
C ILE A 321 -6.15 1.76 -31.22
N ILE A 322 -5.78 3.04 -31.05
CA ILE A 322 -4.41 3.49 -30.90
C ILE A 322 -4.18 3.89 -29.45
N LEU A 323 -3.23 3.24 -28.78
CA LEU A 323 -2.80 3.60 -27.42
C LEU A 323 -1.66 4.61 -27.47
N THR A 324 -1.93 5.85 -27.05
CA THR A 324 -0.94 6.92 -26.97
C THR A 324 -0.44 7.11 -25.54
N GLY A 325 0.77 7.62 -25.37
CA GLY A 325 1.38 7.90 -24.06
C GLY A 325 2.91 7.80 -24.09
N ALA A 326 3.57 8.19 -22.98
CA ALA A 326 5.02 8.18 -22.89
C ALA A 326 5.65 6.78 -23.12
N PRO A 327 6.86 6.67 -23.63
CA PRO A 327 7.61 5.41 -23.70
C PRO A 327 7.71 4.75 -22.31
N GLY A 328 7.69 3.42 -22.25
CA GLY A 328 7.81 2.68 -20.99
C GLY A 328 6.55 2.56 -20.12
N THR A 329 5.41 3.16 -20.52
CA THR A 329 4.14 3.11 -19.74
C THR A 329 3.36 1.79 -19.88
N GLY A 330 3.97 0.72 -20.36
CA GLY A 330 3.34 -0.61 -20.43
C GLY A 330 2.27 -0.79 -21.50
N LYS A 331 2.11 0.14 -22.46
CA LYS A 331 1.10 0.05 -23.51
C LYS A 331 1.15 -1.25 -24.31
N THR A 332 2.33 -1.62 -24.78
CA THR A 332 2.55 -2.88 -25.54
C THR A 332 2.24 -4.10 -24.70
N PHE A 333 2.60 -4.08 -23.40
CA PHE A 333 2.30 -5.16 -22.46
C PHE A 333 0.77 -5.29 -22.26
N ALA A 334 0.08 -4.18 -22.07
CA ALA A 334 -1.37 -4.15 -21.91
C ALA A 334 -2.11 -4.64 -23.17
N CYS A 335 -1.67 -4.23 -24.36
CA CYS A 335 -2.22 -4.75 -25.62
C CYS A 335 -2.00 -6.25 -25.78
N LYS A 336 -0.79 -6.74 -25.48
CA LYS A 336 -0.47 -8.17 -25.56
C LYS A 336 -1.31 -8.98 -24.58
N ASN A 337 -1.49 -8.49 -23.36
CA ASN A 337 -2.31 -9.17 -22.36
C ASN A 337 -3.77 -9.17 -22.75
N TYR A 338 -4.31 -8.03 -23.19
CA TYR A 338 -5.68 -7.95 -23.70
C TYR A 338 -5.91 -8.92 -24.86
N ALA A 339 -5.02 -8.93 -25.85
CA ALA A 339 -5.12 -9.85 -26.98
C ALA A 339 -5.05 -11.32 -26.53
N ARG A 340 -4.17 -11.65 -25.58
CA ARG A 340 -4.07 -13.02 -25.01
C ARG A 340 -5.36 -13.41 -24.26
N GLU A 341 -5.96 -12.50 -23.52
CA GLU A 341 -7.24 -12.73 -22.81
C GLU A 341 -8.37 -12.98 -23.78
N GLN A 342 -8.48 -12.18 -24.86
CA GLN A 342 -9.52 -12.34 -25.86
C GLN A 342 -9.34 -13.58 -26.73
N VAL A 343 -8.11 -13.96 -27.05
CA VAL A 343 -7.76 -15.11 -27.90
C VAL A 343 -7.51 -16.38 -27.08
N GLY A 344 -7.03 -16.24 -25.84
CA GLY A 344 -6.71 -17.37 -24.95
C GLY A 344 -7.89 -18.22 -24.51
N ASN A 345 -9.11 -17.69 -24.68
CA ASN A 345 -10.33 -18.49 -24.57
C ASN A 345 -10.55 -19.44 -25.76
N PHE A 346 -9.79 -19.29 -26.85
CA PHE A 346 -9.95 -20.06 -28.07
C PHE A 346 -8.73 -20.90 -28.48
N ILE A 347 -7.51 -20.56 -28.03
CA ILE A 347 -6.28 -21.28 -28.43
C ILE A 347 -5.29 -21.30 -27.26
N SER A 348 -5.03 -22.48 -26.69
CA SER A 348 -4.12 -22.67 -25.57
C SER A 348 -2.62 -22.43 -25.86
N ASP A 349 -2.22 -22.34 -27.13
CA ASP A 349 -0.81 -22.24 -27.55
C ASP A 349 -0.63 -21.31 -28.75
N ILE A 350 -0.57 -19.99 -28.51
CA ILE A 350 -0.06 -19.07 -29.54
C ILE A 350 1.43 -18.80 -29.23
N PRO A 351 2.36 -19.18 -30.12
CA PRO A 351 3.78 -18.87 -29.96
C PRO A 351 4.05 -17.36 -29.86
N GLU A 352 5.01 -16.95 -29.03
CA GLU A 352 5.35 -15.53 -28.81
C GLU A 352 5.74 -14.76 -30.08
N ASN A 353 6.17 -15.46 -31.13
CA ASN A 353 6.58 -14.89 -32.40
C ASN A 353 5.41 -14.54 -33.35
N CYS A 354 4.17 -14.85 -32.99
CA CYS A 354 2.99 -14.47 -33.79
C CYS A 354 2.58 -13.01 -33.65
N PHE A 355 3.14 -12.26 -32.72
CA PHE A 355 2.87 -10.83 -32.56
C PHE A 355 4.01 -10.01 -33.19
N ARG A 356 3.86 -9.58 -34.42
CA ARG A 356 4.76 -8.60 -35.03
C ARG A 356 4.44 -7.21 -34.48
N THR A 357 5.42 -6.57 -33.90
CA THR A 357 5.38 -5.13 -33.62
C THR A 357 5.57 -4.39 -34.94
N ALA A 358 4.58 -3.58 -35.32
CA ALA A 358 4.77 -2.56 -36.35
C ALA A 358 5.51 -1.36 -35.79
#